data_a9d48daa9f650ff05b1776981a4996ab
#
_entry.id   a9d48daa9f650ff05b1776981a4996ab
#
_cell.length_a   1.000
_cell.length_b   1.000
_cell.length_c   1.000
_cell.angle_alpha   90.00
_cell.angle_beta   90.00
_cell.angle_gamma   90.00
#
_symmetry.space_group_name_H-M   'P 1'
#
loop_
_entity.id
_entity.type
_entity.pdbx_description
1 polymer ?
#
loop_
_entity_poly.entity_id
_entity_poly.type
_entity_poly.pdbx_seq_one_letter_code
_entity_poly.pdbx_strand_id
1 'polypeptide(L)'
;LNKSVNKWLLPLALIMVIAFIFAGCSTNSTPTTTTSSATTPTTTTPLLTGSFKIIGSNTVTPLSAVWAEDFMKANSKVSIAVSGPGSGVGIASLIDGTTDICQSSRLITQSEIDQAKAKGVNVYQIQVATDALSVVVNPANPISELTITQLSAIYTGKITNWKELGGKDATIVVMSRDTNSGTYTYFKEAVVQMAELPTKDTKLEYGNKVLMLPSTEEGVSQVASNPNAIFYAGLGYLNNTVKAIGIKKTANDPAIKPSVETALAGTYPISRPLLYYTNGAPTGVIKAYIDFCLSATGQQEVLAAGFVPLKK
;
A
#
# COMPACT_ATOMS: atom_id res chain seq x y z
N LEU A 1 -33.69 -42.43 -8.39
CA LEU A 1 -33.03 -43.70 -8.08
C LEU A 1 -31.76 -43.45 -7.24
N ASN A 2 -31.96 -43.73 -6.03
CA ASN A 2 -31.32 -44.54 -4.99
C ASN A 2 -30.02 -44.01 -4.36
N LYS A 3 -30.12 -43.57 -3.10
CA LYS A 3 -29.64 -44.16 -1.80
C LYS A 3 -28.11 -44.42 -1.77
N SER A 4 -27.37 -43.92 -0.77
CA SER A 4 -27.40 -44.45 0.58
C SER A 4 -26.70 -43.54 1.61
N VAL A 5 -27.30 -43.50 2.77
CA VAL A 5 -26.87 -42.98 4.07
C VAL A 5 -25.92 -43.98 4.72
N ASN A 6 -24.86 -43.53 5.39
CA ASN A 6 -24.26 -44.30 6.48
C ASN A 6 -23.88 -43.43 7.68
N LYS A 7 -24.62 -43.65 8.76
CA LYS A 7 -24.37 -43.30 10.15
C LYS A 7 -23.41 -44.33 10.75
N TRP A 8 -22.46 -43.91 11.58
CA TRP A 8 -21.86 -44.73 12.66
C TRP A 8 -21.52 -43.80 13.83
N LEU A 9 -22.21 -43.84 14.82
CA LEU A 9 -22.38 -44.28 16.20
C LEU A 9 -21.08 -44.27 17.04
N LEU A 10 -21.18 -43.49 18.15
CA LEU A 10 -20.34 -43.50 19.36
C LEU A 10 -20.25 -44.90 20.01
N PRO A 11 -19.30 -45.09 20.93
CA PRO A 11 -19.75 -45.43 22.30
C PRO A 11 -19.05 -44.61 23.41
N LEU A 12 -19.85 -44.47 24.44
CA LEU A 12 -19.68 -44.06 25.82
C LEU A 12 -19.05 -45.21 26.64
N ALA A 13 -18.16 -44.93 27.58
CA ALA A 13 -17.88 -45.67 28.81
C ALA A 13 -16.62 -45.04 29.47
N LEU A 14 -16.42 -44.98 30.74
CA LEU A 14 -17.06 -45.29 32.00
C LEU A 14 -16.13 -44.79 33.10
N ILE A 15 -16.71 -44.33 34.16
CA ILE A 15 -16.18 -43.79 35.42
C ILE A 15 -15.29 -44.83 36.15
N MET A 16 -14.20 -44.36 36.81
CA MET A 16 -13.76 -44.96 38.08
C MET A 16 -13.20 -43.91 39.06
N VAL A 17 -13.94 -43.78 40.15
CA VAL A 17 -13.57 -43.08 41.39
C VAL A 17 -12.82 -44.12 42.25
N ILE A 18 -11.64 -43.72 42.78
CA ILE A 18 -11.03 -44.42 43.93
C ILE A 18 -10.57 -43.34 44.93
N ALA A 19 -11.25 -43.29 46.03
CA ALA A 19 -10.86 -42.62 47.23
C ALA A 19 -10.00 -43.53 48.11
N PHE A 20 -8.89 -43.02 48.58
CA PHE A 20 -8.20 -43.63 49.75
C PHE A 20 -7.85 -42.54 50.77
N ILE A 21 -8.47 -42.75 51.94
CA ILE A 21 -8.19 -42.03 53.19
C ILE A 21 -7.14 -42.86 53.92
N PHE A 22 -6.04 -42.21 54.36
CA PHE A 22 -5.30 -42.69 55.54
C PHE A 22 -4.80 -41.48 56.34
N ALA A 23 -5.22 -41.46 57.58
CA ALA A 23 -4.76 -40.59 58.65
C ALA A 23 -3.47 -41.17 59.27
N GLY A 24 -2.54 -40.34 59.61
CA GLY A 24 -1.35 -40.69 60.36
C GLY A 24 -0.68 -39.45 60.95
N CYS A 25 -0.95 -39.10 62.22
CA CYS A 25 -0.21 -38.14 62.98
C CYS A 25 1.21 -38.64 63.29
N SER A 26 2.22 -37.79 63.04
CA SER A 26 3.45 -37.85 63.85
C SER A 26 4.13 -36.49 63.82
N THR A 27 4.33 -35.96 65.02
CA THR A 27 5.03 -34.68 65.34
C THR A 27 6.51 -34.84 65.20
N ASN A 28 7.18 -33.96 64.39
CA ASN A 28 8.58 -33.62 64.59
C ASN A 28 8.86 -32.22 64.09
N SER A 29 9.28 -31.37 64.99
CA SER A 29 9.65 -29.96 64.77
C SER A 29 11.07 -29.88 64.17
N THR A 30 11.17 -29.27 62.97
CA THR A 30 12.45 -28.85 62.40
C THR A 30 12.27 -27.47 61.73
N PRO A 31 13.25 -26.58 61.77
CA PRO A 31 13.04 -25.15 61.48
C PRO A 31 12.72 -24.87 60.03
N THR A 32 11.64 -24.12 59.82
CA THR A 32 11.18 -23.67 58.52
C THR A 32 12.13 -22.61 57.96
N THR A 33 12.92 -23.00 56.97
CA THR A 33 13.61 -22.04 56.11
C THR A 33 12.54 -21.45 55.17
N THR A 34 12.17 -20.22 55.39
CA THR A 34 11.23 -19.46 54.55
C THR A 34 11.94 -19.16 53.24
N THR A 35 11.76 -20.03 52.24
CA THR A 35 12.14 -19.72 50.87
C THR A 35 11.13 -18.67 50.34
N SER A 36 11.55 -17.42 50.34
CA SER A 36 10.82 -16.34 49.68
C SER A 36 10.81 -16.61 48.18
N SER A 37 9.69 -17.18 47.65
CA SER A 37 9.47 -17.25 46.24
C SER A 37 9.38 -15.81 45.70
N ALA A 38 10.44 -15.35 45.09
CA ALA A 38 10.44 -14.12 44.33
C ALA A 38 9.44 -14.28 43.15
N THR A 39 8.24 -13.74 43.34
CA THR A 39 7.27 -13.55 42.26
C THR A 39 7.90 -12.54 41.28
N THR A 40 8.46 -13.04 40.20
CA THR A 40 8.86 -12.20 39.08
C THR A 40 7.61 -11.45 38.61
N PRO A 41 7.61 -10.11 38.59
CA PRO A 41 6.46 -9.37 38.10
C PRO A 41 6.29 -9.72 36.61
N THR A 42 5.25 -10.47 36.29
CA THR A 42 4.80 -10.64 34.92
C THR A 42 4.32 -9.28 34.44
N THR A 43 5.16 -8.58 33.71
CA THR A 43 4.80 -7.31 33.06
C THR A 43 3.75 -7.65 32.00
N THR A 44 2.48 -7.64 32.37
CA THR A 44 1.37 -7.69 31.42
C THR A 44 1.43 -6.39 30.61
N THR A 45 1.95 -6.46 29.40
CA THR A 45 1.82 -5.38 28.42
C THR A 45 0.33 -5.03 28.31
N PRO A 46 -0.07 -3.77 28.51
CA PRO A 46 -1.47 -3.38 28.39
C PRO A 46 -2.03 -3.80 27.05
N LEU A 47 -3.16 -4.50 27.06
CA LEU A 47 -3.81 -4.95 25.83
C LEU A 47 -4.25 -3.73 25.02
N LEU A 48 -3.75 -3.59 23.80
CA LEU A 48 -4.16 -2.52 22.89
C LEU A 48 -5.64 -2.66 22.54
N THR A 49 -6.36 -1.56 22.64
CA THR A 49 -7.80 -1.49 22.34
C THR A 49 -8.09 -0.20 21.57
N GLY A 50 -9.08 -0.22 20.70
CA GLY A 50 -9.54 0.97 19.99
C GLY A 50 -9.98 0.68 18.56
N SER A 51 -10.55 1.70 17.93
CA SER A 51 -10.93 1.65 16.51
C SER A 51 -10.47 2.91 15.80
N PHE A 52 -10.04 2.77 14.55
CA PHE A 52 -9.66 3.90 13.71
C PHE A 52 -9.83 3.60 12.22
N LYS A 53 -9.83 4.67 11.42
CA LYS A 53 -10.04 4.61 9.97
C LYS A 53 -8.81 5.07 9.21
N ILE A 54 -8.54 4.38 8.10
CA ILE A 54 -7.52 4.71 7.11
C ILE A 54 -8.22 4.97 5.79
N ILE A 55 -8.19 6.22 5.29
CA ILE A 55 -8.85 6.59 4.04
C ILE A 55 -7.83 7.25 3.11
N GLY A 56 -7.88 6.96 1.80
CA GLY A 56 -7.11 7.70 0.82
C GLY A 56 -6.68 6.92 -0.40
N SER A 57 -5.39 6.87 -0.64
CA SER A 57 -4.78 6.33 -1.86
C SER A 57 -5.20 4.90 -2.19
N ASN A 58 -5.80 4.69 -3.35
CA ASN A 58 -6.03 3.34 -3.90
C ASN A 58 -4.70 2.57 -4.05
N THR A 59 -3.60 3.23 -4.44
CA THR A 59 -2.28 2.59 -4.55
C THR A 59 -1.78 2.00 -3.23
N VAL A 60 -2.03 2.66 -2.10
CA VAL A 60 -1.56 2.23 -0.77
C VAL A 60 -2.51 1.21 -0.14
N THR A 61 -3.77 1.19 -0.57
CA THR A 61 -4.83 0.37 0.04
C THR A 61 -4.47 -1.12 0.20
N PRO A 62 -3.91 -1.83 -0.80
CA PRO A 62 -3.56 -3.25 -0.62
C PRO A 62 -2.56 -3.46 0.52
N LEU A 63 -1.56 -2.60 0.62
CA LEU A 63 -0.56 -2.65 1.68
C LEU A 63 -1.15 -2.32 3.05
N SER A 64 -1.97 -1.26 3.14
CA SER A 64 -2.66 -0.90 4.39
C SER A 64 -3.63 -1.99 4.85
N ALA A 65 -4.25 -2.71 3.91
CA ALA A 65 -5.16 -3.81 4.24
C ALA A 65 -4.41 -5.01 4.86
N VAL A 66 -3.25 -5.39 4.30
CA VAL A 66 -2.39 -6.45 4.85
C VAL A 66 -1.91 -6.07 6.25
N TRP A 67 -1.36 -4.88 6.43
CA TRP A 67 -0.93 -4.39 7.74
C TRP A 67 -2.07 -4.34 8.76
N ALA A 68 -3.26 -3.88 8.35
CA ALA A 68 -4.42 -3.82 9.24
C ALA A 68 -4.87 -5.21 9.67
N GLU A 69 -4.91 -6.17 8.73
CA GLU A 69 -5.30 -7.55 9.01
C GLU A 69 -4.34 -8.20 10.00
N ASP A 70 -3.02 -8.11 9.78
CA ASP A 70 -2.03 -8.75 10.64
C ASP A 70 -1.90 -8.06 12.00
N PHE A 71 -2.05 -6.72 12.03
CA PHE A 71 -2.10 -6.00 13.31
C PHE A 71 -3.34 -6.37 14.14
N MET A 72 -4.52 -6.49 13.52
CA MET A 72 -5.75 -6.93 14.20
C MET A 72 -5.69 -8.39 14.66
N LYS A 73 -5.06 -9.29 13.90
CA LYS A 73 -4.81 -10.67 14.34
C LYS A 73 -4.00 -10.73 15.62
N ALA A 74 -2.97 -9.88 15.73
CA ALA A 74 -2.12 -9.79 16.93
C ALA A 74 -2.81 -9.03 18.07
N ASN A 75 -3.79 -8.17 17.79
CA ASN A 75 -4.45 -7.27 18.75
C ASN A 75 -5.99 -7.38 18.60
N SER A 76 -6.58 -8.45 19.09
CA SER A 76 -8.00 -8.82 18.86
C SER A 76 -9.05 -7.81 19.35
N LYS A 77 -8.65 -6.79 20.16
CA LYS A 77 -9.52 -5.69 20.59
C LYS A 77 -9.34 -4.40 19.79
N VAL A 78 -8.58 -4.46 18.70
CA VAL A 78 -8.41 -3.35 17.77
C VAL A 78 -9.25 -3.59 16.53
N SER A 79 -9.89 -2.54 16.01
CA SER A 79 -10.65 -2.56 14.76
C SER A 79 -10.13 -1.47 13.82
N ILE A 80 -9.73 -1.84 12.60
CA ILE A 80 -9.18 -0.92 11.60
C ILE A 80 -10.02 -1.02 10.33
N ALA A 81 -10.56 0.10 9.86
CA ALA A 81 -11.28 0.18 8.60
C ALA A 81 -10.38 0.87 7.54
N VAL A 82 -10.15 0.19 6.42
CA VAL A 82 -9.32 0.70 5.31
C VAL A 82 -10.17 0.93 4.07
N SER A 83 -10.01 2.09 3.43
CA SER A 83 -10.66 2.39 2.14
C SER A 83 -9.78 3.25 1.24
N GLY A 84 -9.91 3.05 -0.09
CA GLY A 84 -9.03 3.61 -1.12
C GLY A 84 -9.68 4.51 -2.16
N PRO A 85 -10.50 5.52 -1.81
CA PRO A 85 -11.18 6.37 -2.79
C PRO A 85 -10.27 7.37 -3.52
N GLY A 86 -9.00 7.46 -3.15
CA GLY A 86 -8.01 8.36 -3.72
C GLY A 86 -7.34 9.26 -2.68
N SER A 87 -6.08 9.66 -2.95
CA SER A 87 -5.30 10.49 -2.02
C SER A 87 -5.95 11.84 -1.72
N GLY A 88 -6.58 12.46 -2.72
CA GLY A 88 -7.30 13.73 -2.53
C GLY A 88 -8.47 13.61 -1.56
N VAL A 89 -9.25 12.52 -1.67
CA VAL A 89 -10.35 12.24 -0.74
C VAL A 89 -9.81 11.98 0.67
N GLY A 90 -8.71 11.21 0.80
CA GLY A 90 -8.08 10.96 2.09
C GLY A 90 -7.58 12.22 2.78
N ILE A 91 -6.92 13.12 2.02
CA ILE A 91 -6.44 14.40 2.55
C ILE A 91 -7.63 15.28 2.99
N ALA A 92 -8.68 15.38 2.18
CA ALA A 92 -9.90 16.09 2.56
C ALA A 92 -10.53 15.50 3.84
N SER A 93 -10.59 14.17 3.94
CA SER A 93 -11.10 13.47 5.13
C SER A 93 -10.28 13.74 6.39
N LEU A 94 -8.95 13.86 6.25
CA LEU A 94 -8.07 14.23 7.38
C LEU A 94 -8.32 15.68 7.81
N ILE A 95 -8.44 16.60 6.85
CA ILE A 95 -8.73 18.01 7.11
C ILE A 95 -10.10 18.18 7.77
N ASP A 96 -11.08 17.34 7.41
CA ASP A 96 -12.44 17.34 7.96
C ASP A 96 -12.59 16.55 9.26
N GLY A 97 -11.50 15.88 9.73
CA GLY A 97 -11.51 15.08 10.94
C GLY A 97 -12.35 13.79 10.84
N THR A 98 -12.61 13.29 9.62
CA THR A 98 -13.42 12.08 9.37
C THR A 98 -12.62 10.82 9.17
N THR A 99 -11.28 10.93 9.11
CA THR A 99 -10.32 9.82 9.17
C THR A 99 -9.22 10.09 10.19
N ASP A 100 -8.66 9.03 10.75
CA ASP A 100 -7.56 9.12 11.71
C ASP A 100 -6.20 9.08 11.02
N ILE A 101 -6.10 8.31 9.93
CA ILE A 101 -4.94 8.21 9.06
C ILE A 101 -5.38 8.47 7.61
N CYS A 102 -4.74 9.42 6.96
CA CYS A 102 -4.82 9.57 5.51
C CYS A 102 -3.69 8.79 4.87
N GLN A 103 -3.98 7.82 4.00
CA GLN A 103 -2.99 7.16 3.14
C GLN A 103 -2.88 7.92 1.81
N SER A 104 -1.64 8.21 1.38
CA SER A 104 -1.38 9.01 0.18
C SER A 104 -0.23 8.49 -0.66
N SER A 105 -0.35 8.61 -1.97
CA SER A 105 0.69 8.31 -2.97
C SER A 105 1.19 9.57 -3.68
N ARG A 106 1.00 10.72 -3.06
CA ARG A 106 1.59 12.02 -3.40
C ARG A 106 1.83 12.85 -2.15
N LEU A 107 2.64 13.85 -2.27
CA LEU A 107 2.76 14.87 -1.22
C LEU A 107 1.46 15.65 -1.08
N ILE A 108 1.17 16.09 0.14
CA ILE A 108 0.14 17.09 0.42
C ILE A 108 0.62 18.44 -0.12
N THR A 109 -0.28 19.18 -0.77
CA THR A 109 0.04 20.49 -1.34
C THR A 109 0.05 21.58 -0.28
N GLN A 110 0.71 22.72 -0.57
CA GLN A 110 0.72 23.86 0.34
C GLN A 110 -0.70 24.38 0.61
N SER A 111 -1.55 24.43 -0.41
CA SER A 111 -2.96 24.84 -0.25
C SER A 111 -3.74 23.91 0.69
N GLU A 112 -3.52 22.59 0.62
CA GLU A 112 -4.14 21.62 1.52
C GLU A 112 -3.60 21.75 2.96
N ILE A 113 -2.30 22.05 3.13
CA ILE A 113 -1.70 22.35 4.45
C ILE A 113 -2.33 23.61 5.05
N ASP A 114 -2.54 24.65 4.25
CA ASP A 114 -3.13 25.90 4.73
C ASP A 114 -4.60 25.70 5.12
N GLN A 115 -5.35 24.89 4.36
CA GLN A 115 -6.72 24.48 4.71
C GLN A 115 -6.75 23.66 6.01
N ALA A 116 -5.82 22.72 6.18
CA ALA A 116 -5.69 21.93 7.40
C ALA A 116 -5.46 22.84 8.64
N LYS A 117 -4.51 23.77 8.52
CA LYS A 117 -4.22 24.75 9.59
C LYS A 117 -5.45 25.61 9.92
N ALA A 118 -6.19 26.06 8.92
CA ALA A 118 -7.40 26.87 9.12
C ALA A 118 -8.50 26.09 9.92
N LYS A 119 -8.48 24.74 9.84
CA LYS A 119 -9.36 23.85 10.61
C LYS A 119 -8.73 23.31 11.91
N GLY A 120 -7.55 23.78 12.28
CA GLY A 120 -6.85 23.33 13.50
C GLY A 120 -6.20 21.95 13.36
N VAL A 121 -6.04 21.42 12.14
CA VAL A 121 -5.38 20.16 11.87
C VAL A 121 -3.88 20.41 11.67
N ASN A 122 -3.05 19.77 12.48
CA ASN A 122 -1.60 19.83 12.39
C ASN A 122 -1.09 18.60 11.62
N VAL A 123 -0.91 18.75 10.31
CA VAL A 123 -0.52 17.63 9.43
C VAL A 123 0.85 17.08 9.83
N TYR A 124 0.90 15.80 10.19
CA TYR A 124 2.11 15.05 10.49
C TYR A 124 2.32 13.96 9.43
N GLN A 125 3.45 14.03 8.72
CA GLN A 125 3.79 13.15 7.61
C GLN A 125 4.66 11.99 8.06
N ILE A 126 4.33 10.78 7.59
CA ILE A 126 5.10 9.56 7.83
C ILE A 126 5.26 8.84 6.51
N GLN A 127 6.50 8.62 6.08
CA GLN A 127 6.76 7.74 4.93
C GLN A 127 6.69 6.29 5.41
N VAL A 128 5.89 5.47 4.72
CA VAL A 128 5.65 4.07 5.10
C VAL A 128 6.24 3.08 4.09
N ALA A 129 6.44 3.50 2.84
CA ALA A 129 7.08 2.71 1.78
C ALA A 129 7.53 3.64 0.64
N THR A 130 8.11 3.07 -0.40
CA THR A 130 8.36 3.72 -1.69
C THR A 130 7.67 2.94 -2.81
N ASP A 131 7.27 3.64 -3.87
CA ASP A 131 6.66 3.05 -5.06
C ASP A 131 7.49 3.39 -6.30
N ALA A 132 7.73 2.39 -7.17
CA ALA A 132 8.25 2.58 -8.51
C ALA A 132 7.06 2.61 -9.48
N LEU A 133 6.59 3.82 -9.81
CA LEU A 133 5.40 3.97 -10.66
C LEU A 133 5.70 3.47 -12.08
N SER A 134 5.12 2.34 -12.43
CA SER A 134 5.42 1.56 -13.62
C SER A 134 4.51 1.96 -14.78
N VAL A 135 5.08 2.27 -15.95
CA VAL A 135 4.31 2.40 -17.19
C VAL A 135 4.11 1.02 -17.79
N VAL A 136 2.86 0.68 -18.06
CA VAL A 136 2.47 -0.65 -18.53
C VAL A 136 1.78 -0.60 -19.89
N VAL A 137 2.09 -1.61 -20.69
CA VAL A 137 1.45 -1.87 -21.99
C VAL A 137 1.03 -3.35 -22.05
N ASN A 138 0.20 -3.70 -23.03
CA ASN A 138 -0.13 -5.10 -23.27
C ASN A 138 1.12 -5.90 -23.66
N PRO A 139 1.28 -7.16 -23.24
CA PRO A 139 2.43 -8.00 -23.63
C PRO A 139 2.66 -8.12 -25.14
N ALA A 140 1.60 -8.04 -25.96
CA ALA A 140 1.68 -8.08 -27.44
C ALA A 140 2.16 -6.76 -28.07
N ASN A 141 2.28 -5.68 -27.30
CA ASN A 141 2.85 -4.41 -27.78
C ASN A 141 4.37 -4.55 -27.91
N PRO A 142 5.00 -4.23 -29.06
CA PRO A 142 6.45 -4.38 -29.24
C PRO A 142 7.27 -3.34 -28.46
N ILE A 143 6.68 -2.22 -28.06
CA ILE A 143 7.39 -1.17 -27.31
C ILE A 143 7.90 -1.72 -25.98
N SER A 144 9.19 -1.53 -25.69
CA SER A 144 9.85 -2.00 -24.47
C SER A 144 10.46 -0.88 -23.63
N GLU A 145 10.58 0.32 -24.18
CA GLU A 145 11.14 1.50 -23.51
C GLU A 145 10.58 2.80 -24.08
N LEU A 146 10.49 3.83 -23.26
CA LEU A 146 10.12 5.19 -23.65
C LEU A 146 10.89 6.21 -22.81
N THR A 147 11.13 7.39 -23.37
CA THR A 147 11.63 8.54 -22.60
C THR A 147 10.49 9.26 -21.88
N ILE A 148 10.80 10.01 -20.82
CA ILE A 148 9.80 10.86 -20.14
C ILE A 148 9.18 11.86 -21.14
N THR A 149 9.97 12.41 -22.07
CA THR A 149 9.47 13.33 -23.11
C THR A 149 8.46 12.63 -24.06
N GLN A 150 8.73 11.38 -24.47
CA GLN A 150 7.80 10.61 -25.29
C GLN A 150 6.51 10.29 -24.52
N LEU A 151 6.62 9.91 -23.25
CA LEU A 151 5.45 9.72 -22.39
C LEU A 151 4.64 11.01 -22.25
N SER A 152 5.28 12.15 -21.99
CA SER A 152 4.59 13.45 -21.97
C SER A 152 3.85 13.72 -23.30
N ALA A 153 4.48 13.44 -24.43
CA ALA A 153 3.86 13.61 -25.74
C ALA A 153 2.66 12.70 -25.97
N ILE A 154 2.70 11.44 -25.51
CA ILE A 154 1.57 10.50 -25.53
C ILE A 154 0.42 11.02 -24.68
N TYR A 155 0.71 11.35 -23.40
CA TYR A 155 -0.33 11.72 -22.45
C TYR A 155 -0.91 13.13 -22.69
N THR A 156 -0.20 14.00 -23.41
CA THR A 156 -0.74 15.29 -23.90
C THR A 156 -1.46 15.19 -25.25
N GLY A 157 -1.40 14.02 -25.91
CA GLY A 157 -2.03 13.77 -27.21
C GLY A 157 -1.25 14.30 -28.40
N LYS A 158 0.04 14.64 -28.24
CA LYS A 158 0.95 15.03 -29.33
C LYS A 158 1.40 13.82 -30.16
N ILE A 159 1.61 12.67 -29.51
CA ILE A 159 1.84 11.37 -30.15
C ILE A 159 0.58 10.53 -29.95
N THR A 160 0.00 10.05 -31.04
CA THR A 160 -1.28 9.36 -31.01
C THR A 160 -1.26 7.98 -31.68
N ASN A 161 -0.15 7.63 -32.31
CA ASN A 161 0.00 6.35 -32.99
C ASN A 161 1.31 5.67 -32.57
N TRP A 162 1.25 4.37 -32.28
CA TRP A 162 2.41 3.59 -31.88
C TRP A 162 3.54 3.56 -32.92
N LYS A 163 3.23 3.71 -34.23
CA LYS A 163 4.25 3.74 -35.30
C LYS A 163 5.23 4.93 -35.13
N GLU A 164 4.79 6.03 -34.56
CA GLU A 164 5.65 7.20 -34.26
C GLU A 164 6.78 6.88 -33.27
N LEU A 165 6.63 5.75 -32.55
CA LEU A 165 7.56 5.24 -31.55
C LEU A 165 8.22 3.92 -31.97
N GLY A 166 8.08 3.51 -33.24
CA GLY A 166 8.63 2.25 -33.74
C GLY A 166 7.75 1.01 -33.49
N GLY A 167 6.52 1.23 -33.06
CA GLY A 167 5.51 0.19 -32.84
C GLY A 167 4.66 -0.09 -34.09
N LYS A 168 3.53 -0.78 -33.88
CA LYS A 168 2.55 -1.07 -34.93
C LYS A 168 1.83 0.20 -35.40
N ASP A 169 1.33 0.22 -36.65
CA ASP A 169 0.42 1.30 -37.07
C ASP A 169 -0.95 1.11 -36.43
N ALA A 170 -1.10 1.67 -35.23
CA ALA A 170 -2.29 1.58 -34.41
C ALA A 170 -2.40 2.79 -33.47
N THR A 171 -3.61 3.30 -33.31
CA THR A 171 -3.91 4.41 -32.40
C THR A 171 -3.61 3.99 -30.96
N ILE A 172 -2.93 4.84 -30.22
CA ILE A 172 -2.65 4.63 -28.79
C ILE A 172 -3.94 4.87 -27.99
N VAL A 173 -4.34 3.90 -27.17
CA VAL A 173 -5.41 4.05 -26.19
C VAL A 173 -4.77 4.47 -24.87
N VAL A 174 -4.82 5.77 -24.59
CA VAL A 174 -4.17 6.37 -23.41
C VAL A 174 -5.14 6.34 -22.24
N MET A 175 -4.72 5.74 -21.15
CA MET A 175 -5.50 5.65 -19.91
C MET A 175 -4.75 6.26 -18.73
N SER A 176 -5.52 6.89 -17.85
CA SER A 176 -5.06 7.55 -16.63
C SER A 176 -5.99 7.21 -15.46
N ARG A 177 -5.60 7.58 -14.26
CA ARG A 177 -6.47 7.59 -13.09
C ARG A 177 -7.31 8.87 -13.08
N ASP A 178 -8.39 8.88 -12.31
CA ASP A 178 -9.20 10.07 -12.07
C ASP A 178 -8.45 11.14 -11.24
N THR A 179 -9.01 12.33 -11.16
CA THR A 179 -8.40 13.51 -10.50
C THR A 179 -8.27 13.38 -8.98
N ASN A 180 -9.01 12.47 -8.32
CA ASN A 180 -8.87 12.21 -6.89
C ASN A 180 -7.64 11.32 -6.59
N SER A 181 -7.09 10.68 -7.61
CA SER A 181 -5.93 9.80 -7.47
C SER A 181 -4.64 10.58 -7.23
N GLY A 182 -3.94 10.25 -6.15
CA GLY A 182 -2.58 10.76 -5.94
C GLY A 182 -1.61 10.31 -7.03
N THR A 183 -1.89 9.16 -7.67
CA THR A 183 -1.10 8.66 -8.80
C THR A 183 -1.30 9.50 -10.05
N TYR A 184 -2.54 9.97 -10.29
CA TYR A 184 -2.83 10.95 -11.35
C TYR A 184 -2.00 12.23 -11.17
N THR A 185 -2.06 12.83 -9.98
CA THR A 185 -1.33 14.08 -9.68
C THR A 185 0.18 13.89 -9.81
N TYR A 186 0.73 12.84 -9.21
CA TYR A 186 2.16 12.58 -9.28
C TYR A 186 2.64 12.31 -10.71
N PHE A 187 1.92 11.50 -11.50
CA PHE A 187 2.28 11.23 -12.90
C PHE A 187 2.16 12.48 -13.77
N LYS A 188 1.16 13.31 -13.52
CA LYS A 188 1.04 14.63 -14.18
C LYS A 188 2.29 15.45 -13.97
N GLU A 189 2.73 15.63 -12.73
CA GLU A 189 3.88 16.45 -12.38
C GLU A 189 5.18 15.83 -12.91
N ALA A 190 5.44 14.58 -12.59
CA ALA A 190 6.70 13.91 -12.90
C ALA A 190 6.90 13.63 -14.39
N VAL A 191 5.82 13.26 -15.11
CA VAL A 191 5.89 12.77 -16.49
C VAL A 191 5.27 13.74 -17.47
N VAL A 192 4.00 14.13 -17.30
CA VAL A 192 3.31 14.99 -18.27
C VAL A 192 3.98 16.37 -18.29
N GLN A 193 4.25 16.94 -17.12
CA GLN A 193 4.90 18.24 -16.95
C GLN A 193 6.44 18.16 -16.88
N MET A 194 6.99 16.95 -16.92
CA MET A 194 8.45 16.70 -16.95
C MET A 194 9.21 17.41 -15.82
N ALA A 195 8.73 17.33 -14.58
CA ALA A 195 9.17 18.14 -13.45
C ALA A 195 10.69 18.15 -13.21
N GLU A 196 11.39 17.06 -13.52
CA GLU A 196 12.83 16.90 -13.31
C GLU A 196 13.68 17.10 -14.58
N LEU A 197 13.08 17.57 -15.67
CA LEU A 197 13.78 17.82 -16.92
C LEU A 197 13.96 19.32 -17.16
N PRO A 198 14.99 19.75 -17.91
CA PRO A 198 15.14 21.13 -18.34
C PRO A 198 13.96 21.65 -19.17
N THR A 199 13.21 20.74 -19.78
CA THR A 199 12.01 21.00 -20.59
C THR A 199 10.72 21.06 -19.77
N LYS A 200 10.82 21.20 -18.43
CA LYS A 200 9.66 21.30 -17.53
C LYS A 200 8.68 22.37 -18.00
N ASP A 201 7.42 21.96 -18.11
CA ASP A 201 6.31 22.86 -18.42
C ASP A 201 5.09 22.54 -17.56
N THR A 202 4.87 23.35 -16.53
CA THR A 202 3.75 23.18 -15.57
C THR A 202 2.37 23.48 -16.16
N LYS A 203 2.30 23.98 -17.40
CA LYS A 203 1.04 24.24 -18.12
C LYS A 203 0.52 23.03 -18.89
N LEU A 204 1.36 21.98 -19.03
CA LEU A 204 0.94 20.76 -19.73
C LEU A 204 -0.11 20.03 -18.91
N GLU A 205 -1.16 19.63 -19.62
CA GLU A 205 -2.31 18.89 -19.12
C GLU A 205 -2.48 17.58 -19.89
N TYR A 206 -3.20 16.64 -19.29
CA TYR A 206 -3.62 15.45 -20.01
C TYR A 206 -4.48 15.84 -21.24
N GLY A 207 -4.26 15.16 -22.35
CA GLY A 207 -5.05 15.34 -23.55
C GLY A 207 -6.52 14.93 -23.36
N ASN A 208 -7.41 15.54 -24.13
CA ASN A 208 -8.86 15.33 -24.00
C ASN A 208 -9.35 13.92 -24.41
N LYS A 209 -8.48 13.09 -24.97
CA LYS A 209 -8.78 11.67 -25.34
C LYS A 209 -8.26 10.67 -24.31
N VAL A 210 -7.66 11.13 -23.22
CA VAL A 210 -7.19 10.25 -22.15
C VAL A 210 -8.39 9.73 -21.35
N LEU A 211 -8.49 8.40 -21.24
CA LEU A 211 -9.57 7.74 -20.50
C LEU A 211 -9.23 7.76 -19.01
N MET A 212 -10.10 8.34 -18.19
CA MET A 212 -9.94 8.43 -16.75
C MET A 212 -10.59 7.23 -16.06
N LEU A 213 -9.83 6.49 -15.26
CA LEU A 213 -10.27 5.27 -14.59
C LEU A 213 -10.29 5.42 -13.07
N PRO A 214 -11.30 4.87 -12.37
CA PRO A 214 -11.48 5.04 -10.94
C PRO A 214 -10.47 4.25 -10.10
N SER A 215 -9.92 3.13 -10.62
CA SER A 215 -9.00 2.28 -9.89
C SER A 215 -7.77 1.85 -10.69
N THR A 216 -6.73 1.43 -10.00
CA THR A 216 -5.50 0.90 -10.62
C THR A 216 -5.75 -0.48 -11.21
N GLU A 217 -6.54 -1.30 -10.52
CA GLU A 217 -6.93 -2.65 -10.95
C GLU A 217 -7.65 -2.63 -12.29
N GLU A 218 -8.58 -1.69 -12.46
CA GLU A 218 -9.29 -1.51 -13.72
C GLU A 218 -8.32 -1.13 -14.84
N GLY A 219 -7.40 -0.20 -14.61
CA GLY A 219 -6.40 0.19 -15.58
C GLY A 219 -5.52 -0.97 -16.04
N VAL A 220 -5.04 -1.79 -15.10
CA VAL A 220 -4.25 -3.00 -15.39
C VAL A 220 -5.09 -4.00 -16.19
N SER A 221 -6.34 -4.22 -15.84
CA SER A 221 -7.27 -5.12 -16.57
C SER A 221 -7.53 -4.64 -18.00
N GLN A 222 -7.73 -3.34 -18.20
CA GLN A 222 -7.94 -2.74 -19.51
C GLN A 222 -6.68 -2.88 -20.40
N VAL A 223 -5.47 -2.68 -19.85
CA VAL A 223 -4.21 -2.92 -20.60
C VAL A 223 -4.07 -4.39 -20.97
N ALA A 224 -4.40 -5.31 -20.07
CA ALA A 224 -4.31 -6.74 -20.34
C ALA A 224 -5.18 -7.18 -21.53
N SER A 225 -6.33 -6.56 -21.72
CA SER A 225 -7.29 -6.89 -22.78
C SER A 225 -7.12 -6.08 -24.08
N ASN A 226 -6.36 -4.96 -24.06
CA ASN A 226 -6.22 -4.07 -25.20
C ASN A 226 -4.75 -3.94 -25.64
N PRO A 227 -4.37 -4.50 -26.85
CA PRO A 227 -3.00 -4.45 -27.36
C PRO A 227 -2.45 -3.03 -27.59
N ASN A 228 -3.33 -2.05 -27.75
CA ASN A 228 -2.95 -0.67 -28.06
C ASN A 228 -2.96 0.26 -26.84
N ALA A 229 -3.28 -0.29 -25.66
CA ALA A 229 -3.40 0.50 -24.45
C ALA A 229 -2.04 0.80 -23.80
N ILE A 230 -1.99 1.97 -23.13
CA ILE A 230 -0.93 2.39 -22.21
C ILE A 230 -1.56 2.93 -20.93
N PHE A 231 -0.99 2.55 -19.79
CA PHE A 231 -1.42 2.98 -18.46
C PHE A 231 -0.21 3.10 -17.51
N TYR A 232 -0.41 3.56 -16.30
CA TYR A 232 0.59 3.57 -15.24
C TYR A 232 0.01 3.03 -13.93
N ALA A 233 0.79 2.21 -13.25
CA ALA A 233 0.39 1.53 -12.03
C ALA A 233 1.54 1.49 -11.01
N GLY A 234 1.24 1.46 -9.73
CA GLY A 234 2.23 1.17 -8.70
C GLY A 234 2.84 -0.23 -8.91
N LEU A 235 4.11 -0.38 -8.49
CA LEU A 235 4.87 -1.61 -8.69
C LEU A 235 4.13 -2.86 -8.16
N GLY A 236 3.45 -2.75 -7.02
CA GLY A 236 2.68 -3.82 -6.40
C GLY A 236 1.44 -4.29 -7.20
N TYR A 237 1.06 -3.60 -8.26
CA TYR A 237 -0.03 -4.00 -9.15
C TYR A 237 0.43 -4.77 -10.39
N LEU A 238 1.74 -4.91 -10.58
CA LEU A 238 2.26 -5.63 -11.74
C LEU A 238 2.02 -7.13 -11.60
N ASN A 239 1.58 -7.72 -12.71
CA ASN A 239 1.40 -9.16 -12.84
C ASN A 239 1.76 -9.60 -14.27
N ASN A 240 1.65 -10.88 -14.58
CA ASN A 240 2.02 -11.45 -15.87
C ASN A 240 1.06 -11.11 -17.02
N THR A 241 -0.05 -10.41 -16.76
CA THR A 241 -1.03 -10.00 -17.78
C THR A 241 -0.66 -8.68 -18.47
N VAL A 242 0.27 -7.92 -17.89
CA VAL A 242 0.77 -6.65 -18.44
C VAL A 242 2.30 -6.63 -18.51
N LYS A 243 2.83 -5.82 -19.41
CA LYS A 243 4.27 -5.61 -19.60
C LYS A 243 4.67 -4.23 -19.09
N ALA A 244 5.49 -4.18 -18.06
CA ALA A 244 6.16 -2.94 -17.66
C ALA A 244 7.30 -2.62 -18.64
N ILE A 245 7.36 -1.36 -19.08
CA ILE A 245 8.41 -0.89 -19.98
C ILE A 245 9.51 -0.15 -19.23
N GLY A 246 10.71 -0.11 -19.80
CA GLY A 246 11.83 0.67 -19.29
C GLY A 246 11.61 2.17 -19.52
N ILE A 247 12.02 2.98 -18.55
CA ILE A 247 11.93 4.44 -18.66
C ILE A 247 13.32 5.04 -18.79
N LYS A 248 13.48 5.89 -19.79
CA LYS A 248 14.67 6.71 -19.99
C LYS A 248 14.37 8.13 -19.51
N LYS A 249 15.24 8.71 -18.67
CA LYS A 249 15.08 10.10 -18.26
C LYS A 249 15.21 11.04 -19.48
N THR A 250 16.23 10.82 -20.29
CA THR A 250 16.44 11.49 -21.59
C THR A 250 16.74 10.45 -22.68
N ALA A 251 16.85 10.89 -23.94
CA ALA A 251 17.15 9.98 -25.05
C ALA A 251 18.50 9.26 -24.91
N ASN A 252 19.46 9.87 -24.23
CA ASN A 252 20.84 9.36 -24.07
C ASN A 252 21.02 8.48 -22.82
N ASP A 253 20.02 8.43 -21.93
CA ASP A 253 20.10 7.62 -20.72
C ASP A 253 19.72 6.16 -20.99
N PRO A 254 20.20 5.21 -20.17
CA PRO A 254 19.75 3.84 -20.24
C PRO A 254 18.26 3.73 -19.86
N ALA A 255 17.58 2.79 -20.46
CA ALA A 255 16.22 2.43 -20.07
C ALA A 255 16.25 1.62 -18.77
N ILE A 256 15.64 2.14 -17.72
CA ILE A 256 15.55 1.49 -16.41
C ILE A 256 14.16 0.89 -16.26
N LYS A 257 14.08 -0.42 -15.99
CA LYS A 257 12.82 -1.09 -15.66
C LYS A 257 12.43 -0.84 -14.20
N PRO A 258 11.13 -0.71 -13.91
CA PRO A 258 10.68 -0.61 -12.53
C PRO A 258 10.96 -1.93 -11.79
N SER A 259 11.62 -1.84 -10.66
CA SER A 259 11.81 -2.94 -9.71
C SER A 259 12.13 -2.41 -8.32
N VAL A 260 12.08 -3.28 -7.32
CA VAL A 260 12.48 -2.94 -5.95
C VAL A 260 13.94 -2.47 -5.94
N GLU A 261 14.83 -3.17 -6.64
CA GLU A 261 16.26 -2.88 -6.69
C GLU A 261 16.53 -1.51 -7.32
N THR A 262 15.92 -1.21 -8.47
CA THR A 262 16.14 0.05 -9.19
C THR A 262 15.55 1.25 -8.44
N ALA A 263 14.45 1.06 -7.71
CA ALA A 263 13.88 2.08 -6.84
C ALA A 263 14.73 2.31 -5.58
N LEU A 264 15.22 1.24 -4.91
CA LEU A 264 16.15 1.35 -3.78
C LEU A 264 17.47 2.01 -4.17
N ALA A 265 17.98 1.71 -5.37
CA ALA A 265 19.19 2.36 -5.91
C ALA A 265 18.95 3.83 -6.28
N GLY A 266 17.69 4.29 -6.37
CA GLY A 266 17.35 5.64 -6.83
C GLY A 266 17.61 5.85 -8.33
N THR A 267 17.74 4.77 -9.10
CA THR A 267 18.01 4.83 -10.55
C THR A 267 16.74 4.85 -11.39
N TYR A 268 15.61 4.33 -10.87
CA TYR A 268 14.35 4.37 -11.60
C TYR A 268 13.76 5.79 -11.59
N PRO A 269 13.46 6.39 -12.77
CA PRO A 269 13.15 7.82 -12.84
C PRO A 269 11.81 8.23 -12.22
N ILE A 270 10.86 7.30 -12.07
CA ILE A 270 9.50 7.61 -11.61
C ILE A 270 9.24 6.87 -10.28
N SER A 271 9.99 7.27 -9.24
CA SER A 271 9.83 6.75 -7.87
C SER A 271 9.26 7.81 -6.94
N ARG A 272 8.39 7.39 -6.00
CA ARG A 272 7.71 8.29 -5.08
C ARG A 272 7.53 7.69 -3.70
N PRO A 273 7.43 8.49 -2.62
CA PRO A 273 7.06 8.00 -1.31
C PRO A 273 5.59 7.56 -1.29
N LEU A 274 5.31 6.51 -0.53
CA LEU A 274 3.98 6.18 -0.03
C LEU A 274 3.89 6.68 1.41
N LEU A 275 2.83 7.39 1.73
CA LEU A 275 2.74 8.25 2.90
C LEU A 275 1.49 7.97 3.72
N TYR A 276 1.63 8.08 5.03
CA TYR A 276 0.53 8.32 5.96
C TYR A 276 0.60 9.77 6.45
N TYR A 277 -0.57 10.36 6.64
CA TYR A 277 -0.73 11.65 7.31
C TYR A 277 -1.68 11.48 8.49
N THR A 278 -1.35 12.11 9.62
CA THR A 278 -2.17 12.16 10.84
C THR A 278 -2.32 13.59 11.32
N ASN A 279 -3.28 13.84 12.20
CA ASN A 279 -3.40 15.12 12.90
C ASN A 279 -2.50 15.11 14.12
N GLY A 280 -1.34 15.75 14.04
CA GLY A 280 -0.27 15.68 15.02
C GLY A 280 0.47 14.35 15.01
N ALA A 281 1.51 14.24 15.86
CA ALA A 281 2.25 13.00 16.04
C ALA A 281 1.32 11.88 16.56
N PRO A 282 1.36 10.67 15.97
CA PRO A 282 0.47 9.58 16.37
C PRO A 282 0.73 9.14 17.81
N THR A 283 -0.35 8.79 18.51
CA THR A 283 -0.33 8.30 19.90
C THR A 283 -1.19 7.04 20.05
N GLY A 284 -1.11 6.36 21.18
CA GLY A 284 -1.97 5.23 21.52
C GLY A 284 -1.93 4.10 20.47
N VAL A 285 -3.09 3.58 20.13
CA VAL A 285 -3.25 2.46 19.18
C VAL A 285 -2.81 2.81 17.77
N ILE A 286 -3.00 4.06 17.34
CA ILE A 286 -2.56 4.56 16.02
C ILE A 286 -1.04 4.55 15.93
N LYS A 287 -0.35 5.02 16.99
CA LYS A 287 1.11 4.95 17.05
C LYS A 287 1.61 3.50 16.98
N ALA A 288 1.01 2.61 17.79
CA ALA A 288 1.40 1.21 17.80
C ALA A 288 1.22 0.54 16.42
N TYR A 289 0.15 0.86 15.70
CA TYR A 289 -0.08 0.39 14.33
C TYR A 289 0.98 0.94 13.36
N ILE A 290 1.27 2.23 13.41
CA ILE A 290 2.29 2.85 12.55
C ILE A 290 3.69 2.29 12.87
N ASP A 291 4.01 2.10 14.15
CA ASP A 291 5.27 1.45 14.56
C ASP A 291 5.37 0.02 14.01
N PHE A 292 4.27 -0.73 13.97
CA PHE A 292 4.19 -2.05 13.34
C PHE A 292 4.47 -1.95 11.83
N CYS A 293 3.81 -1.03 11.10
CA CYS A 293 4.05 -0.82 9.67
C CYS A 293 5.53 -0.51 9.37
N LEU A 294 6.20 0.25 10.24
CA LEU A 294 7.60 0.63 10.12
C LEU A 294 8.58 -0.41 10.67
N SER A 295 8.11 -1.45 11.35
CA SER A 295 8.93 -2.54 11.90
C SER A 295 9.54 -3.41 10.80
N ALA A 296 10.48 -4.29 11.17
CA ALA A 296 11.05 -5.26 10.23
C ALA A 296 9.97 -6.14 9.60
N THR A 297 8.98 -6.59 10.39
CA THR A 297 7.84 -7.40 9.92
C THR A 297 6.99 -6.61 8.94
N GLY A 298 6.54 -5.41 9.30
CA GLY A 298 5.74 -4.56 8.42
C GLY A 298 6.46 -4.20 7.12
N GLN A 299 7.78 -4.03 7.15
CA GLN A 299 8.57 -3.74 5.94
C GLN A 299 8.84 -5.00 5.08
N GLN A 300 8.78 -6.22 5.66
CA GLN A 300 8.74 -7.45 4.86
C GLN A 300 7.41 -7.59 4.11
N GLU A 301 6.31 -7.16 4.71
CA GLU A 301 5.00 -7.13 4.04
C GLU A 301 4.98 -6.12 2.87
N VAL A 302 5.70 -4.98 2.98
CA VAL A 302 5.91 -4.05 1.85
C VAL A 302 6.52 -4.78 0.66
N LEU A 303 7.59 -5.55 0.91
CA LEU A 303 8.28 -6.30 -0.13
C LEU A 303 7.39 -7.41 -0.71
N ALA A 304 6.67 -8.14 0.15
CA ALA A 304 5.74 -9.19 -0.27
C ALA A 304 4.57 -8.66 -1.11
N ALA A 305 4.10 -7.43 -0.82
CA ALA A 305 3.09 -6.72 -1.60
C ALA A 305 3.65 -6.10 -2.90
N GLY A 306 4.93 -6.31 -3.22
CA GLY A 306 5.57 -5.82 -4.42
C GLY A 306 5.93 -4.33 -4.39
N PHE A 307 5.87 -3.68 -3.25
CA PHE A 307 6.37 -2.31 -3.06
C PHE A 307 7.81 -2.28 -2.55
N VAL A 308 8.36 -1.10 -2.41
CA VAL A 308 9.75 -0.88 -2.04
C VAL A 308 9.84 -0.50 -0.56
N PRO A 309 10.46 -1.32 0.29
CA PRO A 309 10.60 -1.03 1.71
C PRO A 309 11.50 0.18 1.95
N LEU A 310 11.35 0.80 3.11
CA LEU A 310 12.22 1.87 3.55
C LEU A 310 13.65 1.35 3.76
N LYS A 311 14.63 2.16 3.38
CA LYS A 311 16.04 1.89 3.75
C LYS A 311 16.17 2.01 5.28
N LYS A 312 16.70 1.00 5.91
CA LYS A 312 17.14 1.05 7.31
C LYS A 312 18.47 1.72 7.42
#